data_924895f4d8033b3431df7bb485f5c1d7
#
_entry.id   924895f4d8033b3431df7bb485f5c1d7
#
_cell.length_a   1.000
_cell.length_b   1.000
_cell.length_c   1.000
_cell.angle_alpha   90.00
_cell.angle_beta   90.00
_cell.angle_gamma   90.00
#
_symmetry.space_group_name_H-M   'P 1'
#
loop_
_entity.id
_entity.type
_entity.pdbx_description
1 polymer ?
#
loop_
_entity_poly.entity_id
_entity_poly.type
_entity_poly.pdbx_seq_one_letter_code
_entity_poly.pdbx_strand_id
1 'polypeptide(L)'
;LFLGTTLLEIDHLASGISDALKFHKGIYYVIYEFTLDVFGLLFLAGCILFFWRRTRRPASVGHRATDWYVIISFLAIGLSGYLVEGLRMAWQQPTGLAAQCSPVGLWVAGWFSGMTEASARSAHLAVWWAHAILVFGFIASVPYTRLLHTIAGPLNLFFAKPELGLMTPITMEEVEKSE
;
A
#
# COMPACT_ATOMS: atom_id res chain seq x y z
N LEU A 1 2.33 -3.36 4.41
CA LEU A 1 1.43 -3.66 3.30
C LEU A 1 2.16 -3.60 1.96
N PHE A 2 2.68 -2.45 1.52
CA PHE A 2 3.30 -2.29 0.21
C PHE A 2 4.34 -3.38 -0.12
N LEU A 3 5.32 -3.62 0.76
CA LEU A 3 6.31 -4.68 0.56
C LEU A 3 5.68 -6.08 0.50
N GLY A 4 4.67 -6.32 1.33
CA GLY A 4 3.96 -7.60 1.33
C GLY A 4 3.23 -7.83 -0.01
N THR A 5 2.39 -6.91 -0.45
CA THR A 5 1.69 -7.05 -1.74
C THR A 5 2.65 -7.17 -2.91
N THR A 6 3.77 -6.44 -2.91
CA THR A 6 4.81 -6.57 -3.94
C THR A 6 5.43 -7.97 -3.96
N LEU A 7 5.70 -8.57 -2.80
CA LEU A 7 6.22 -9.95 -2.72
C LEU A 7 5.20 -10.96 -3.26
N LEU A 8 3.91 -10.75 -3.01
CA LEU A 8 2.87 -11.62 -3.56
C LEU A 8 2.79 -11.55 -5.09
N GLU A 9 2.91 -10.35 -5.66
CA GLU A 9 2.94 -10.17 -7.11
C GLU A 9 4.18 -10.81 -7.75
N ILE A 10 5.35 -10.71 -7.09
CA ILE A 10 6.58 -11.39 -7.53
C ILE A 10 6.37 -12.91 -7.52
N ASP A 11 5.74 -13.46 -6.47
CA ASP A 11 5.44 -14.90 -6.39
C ASP A 11 4.48 -15.35 -7.50
N HIS A 12 3.44 -14.55 -7.80
CA HIS A 12 2.52 -14.81 -8.90
C HIS A 12 3.22 -14.80 -10.26
N LEU A 13 4.07 -13.81 -10.51
CA LEU A 13 4.85 -13.74 -11.76
C LEU A 13 5.83 -14.91 -11.87
N ALA A 14 6.55 -15.23 -10.79
CA ALA A 14 7.49 -16.35 -10.74
C ALA A 14 6.79 -17.69 -10.95
N SER A 15 5.63 -17.91 -10.32
CA SER A 15 4.84 -19.13 -10.47
C SER A 15 4.23 -19.25 -11.87
N GLY A 16 3.98 -18.14 -12.56
CA GLY A 16 3.55 -18.11 -13.97
C GLY A 16 4.65 -18.62 -14.93
N ILE A 17 5.92 -18.55 -14.54
CA ILE A 17 7.05 -19.07 -15.31
C ILE A 17 7.28 -20.56 -14.98
N SER A 18 7.27 -20.90 -13.68
CA SER A 18 7.45 -22.27 -13.20
C SER A 18 6.89 -22.42 -11.78
N ASP A 19 6.12 -23.49 -11.54
CA ASP A 19 5.60 -23.84 -10.21
C ASP A 19 6.70 -24.07 -9.16
N ALA A 20 7.93 -24.40 -9.61
CA ALA A 20 9.09 -24.57 -8.74
C ALA A 20 9.55 -23.24 -8.11
N LEU A 21 9.28 -22.11 -8.75
CA LEU A 21 9.65 -20.77 -8.27
C LEU A 21 8.66 -20.21 -7.25
N LYS A 22 7.52 -20.85 -7.04
CA LYS A 22 6.53 -20.45 -6.06
C LYS A 22 7.09 -20.60 -4.65
N PHE A 23 7.29 -19.48 -3.94
CA PHE A 23 7.84 -19.45 -2.57
C PHE A 23 6.79 -19.23 -1.49
N HIS A 24 5.61 -18.71 -1.82
CA HIS A 24 4.48 -18.59 -0.87
C HIS A 24 3.79 -19.95 -0.71
N LYS A 25 4.34 -20.82 0.18
CA LYS A 25 3.83 -22.17 0.45
C LYS A 25 3.78 -22.47 1.94
N GLY A 26 2.87 -23.36 2.35
CA GLY A 26 2.81 -23.90 3.71
C GLY A 26 2.49 -22.88 4.78
N ILE A 27 3.09 -23.04 5.96
CA ILE A 27 2.86 -22.19 7.14
C ILE A 27 3.30 -20.74 6.93
N TYR A 28 4.34 -20.53 6.11
CA TYR A 28 4.80 -19.19 5.76
C TYR A 28 3.70 -18.37 5.07
N TYR A 29 2.99 -18.97 4.10
CA TYR A 29 1.88 -18.33 3.41
C TYR A 29 0.74 -17.96 4.38
N VAL A 30 0.43 -18.84 5.31
CA VAL A 30 -0.62 -18.63 6.32
C VAL A 30 -0.30 -17.47 7.26
N ILE A 31 0.94 -17.40 7.76
CA ILE A 31 1.40 -16.29 8.61
C ILE A 31 1.39 -14.98 7.81
N TYR A 32 1.80 -15.05 6.57
CA TYR A 32 1.84 -13.91 5.66
C TYR A 32 0.42 -13.36 5.39
N GLU A 33 -0.57 -14.20 5.05
CA GLU A 33 -1.96 -13.78 4.85
C GLU A 33 -2.54 -13.12 6.11
N PHE A 34 -2.37 -13.74 7.27
CA PHE A 34 -2.83 -13.18 8.55
C PHE A 34 -2.20 -11.81 8.83
N THR A 35 -0.90 -11.69 8.61
CA THR A 35 -0.18 -10.44 8.81
C THR A 35 -0.71 -9.34 7.90
N LEU A 36 -0.94 -9.63 6.63
CA LEU A 36 -1.51 -8.66 5.68
C LEU A 36 -2.94 -8.27 6.03
N ASP A 37 -3.75 -9.21 6.49
CA ASP A 37 -5.14 -8.94 6.91
C ASP A 37 -5.17 -7.98 8.10
N VAL A 38 -4.39 -8.25 9.14
CA VAL A 38 -4.28 -7.37 10.32
C VAL A 38 -3.75 -5.98 9.97
N PHE A 39 -2.65 -5.91 9.21
CA PHE A 39 -2.09 -4.62 8.81
C PHE A 39 -3.00 -3.87 7.84
N GLY A 40 -3.80 -4.56 7.03
CA GLY A 40 -4.82 -3.96 6.20
C GLY A 40 -5.90 -3.27 7.01
N LEU A 41 -6.40 -3.92 8.07
CA LEU A 41 -7.36 -3.32 9.00
C LEU A 41 -6.78 -2.09 9.70
N LEU A 42 -5.56 -2.19 10.22
CA LEU A 42 -4.89 -1.06 10.87
C LEU A 42 -4.70 0.11 9.91
N PHE A 43 -4.34 -0.19 8.65
CA PHE A 43 -4.23 0.82 7.61
C PHE A 43 -5.56 1.51 7.33
N LEU A 44 -6.64 0.76 7.14
CA LEU A 44 -7.98 1.33 6.93
C LEU A 44 -8.45 2.14 8.13
N ALA A 45 -8.24 1.63 9.36
CA ALA A 45 -8.57 2.36 10.58
C ALA A 45 -7.82 3.70 10.65
N GLY A 46 -6.52 3.71 10.33
CA GLY A 46 -5.72 4.92 10.22
C GLY A 46 -6.28 5.89 9.19
N CYS A 47 -6.61 5.42 7.99
CA CYS A 47 -7.20 6.24 6.93
C CYS A 47 -8.55 6.84 7.34
N ILE A 48 -9.41 6.05 8.01
CA ILE A 48 -10.71 6.51 8.52
C ILE A 48 -10.53 7.60 9.59
N LEU A 49 -9.58 7.41 10.52
CA LEU A 49 -9.26 8.41 11.53
C LEU A 49 -8.74 9.72 10.90
N PHE A 50 -7.86 9.63 9.90
CA PHE A 50 -7.39 10.81 9.16
C PHE A 50 -8.51 11.48 8.39
N PHE A 51 -9.37 10.71 7.73
CA PHE A 51 -10.54 11.22 7.03
C PHE A 51 -11.46 11.97 8.01
N TRP A 52 -11.81 11.36 9.14
CA TRP A 52 -12.66 11.96 10.16
C TRP A 52 -12.05 13.22 10.76
N ARG A 53 -10.74 13.19 11.12
CA ARG A 53 -10.04 14.37 11.61
C ARG A 53 -10.08 15.51 10.59
N ARG A 54 -9.95 15.18 9.32
CA ARG A 54 -9.95 16.19 8.27
C ARG A 54 -11.34 16.80 8.02
N THR A 55 -12.40 16.01 8.14
CA THR A 55 -13.79 16.54 8.02
C THR A 55 -14.13 17.55 9.11
N ARG A 56 -13.51 17.40 10.31
CA ARG A 56 -13.69 18.36 11.42
C ARG A 56 -12.93 19.67 11.24
N ARG A 57 -12.13 19.81 10.22
CA ARG A 57 -11.39 21.02 9.83
C ARG A 57 -10.66 21.73 11.00
N PRO A 58 -9.79 21.06 11.78
CA PRO A 58 -9.02 21.75 12.80
C PRO A 58 -8.07 22.77 12.15
N ALA A 59 -7.89 23.94 12.78
CA ALA A 59 -7.05 25.02 12.26
C ALA A 59 -5.57 24.62 12.06
N SER A 60 -5.12 23.57 12.76
CA SER A 60 -3.76 23.02 12.66
C SER A 60 -3.50 22.19 11.40
N VAL A 61 -4.52 21.87 10.62
CA VAL A 61 -4.39 21.00 9.42
C VAL A 61 -4.73 21.80 8.17
N GLY A 62 -3.81 21.84 7.21
CA GLY A 62 -4.06 22.47 5.91
C GLY A 62 -5.17 21.73 5.13
N HIS A 63 -5.99 22.50 4.37
CA HIS A 63 -7.16 21.98 3.66
C HIS A 63 -6.98 22.03 2.13
N ARG A 64 -5.86 21.49 1.63
CA ARG A 64 -5.62 21.42 0.19
C ARG A 64 -6.34 20.23 -0.46
N ALA A 65 -6.76 20.39 -1.71
CA ALA A 65 -7.40 19.33 -2.47
C ALA A 65 -6.50 18.09 -2.63
N THR A 66 -5.19 18.30 -2.77
CA THR A 66 -4.20 17.20 -2.86
C THR A 66 -4.19 16.28 -1.64
N ASP A 67 -4.47 16.81 -0.47
CA ASP A 67 -4.48 15.98 0.75
C ASP A 67 -5.77 15.12 0.82
N TRP A 68 -6.90 15.63 0.31
CA TRP A 68 -8.12 14.85 0.15
C TRP A 68 -7.93 13.72 -0.86
N TYR A 69 -7.29 14.04 -2.00
CA TYR A 69 -6.94 13.05 -3.00
C TYR A 69 -6.15 11.88 -2.39
N VAL A 70 -5.12 12.15 -1.59
CA VAL A 70 -4.29 11.12 -0.96
C VAL A 70 -5.11 10.24 -0.02
N ILE A 71 -5.92 10.82 0.87
CA ILE A 71 -6.73 10.06 1.83
C ILE A 71 -7.77 9.20 1.12
N ILE A 72 -8.46 9.76 0.13
CA ILE A 72 -9.48 9.05 -0.65
C ILE A 72 -8.84 7.92 -1.45
N SER A 73 -7.68 8.16 -2.06
CA SER A 73 -6.95 7.13 -2.81
C SER A 73 -6.51 5.99 -1.89
N PHE A 74 -6.00 6.28 -0.70
CA PHE A 74 -5.63 5.24 0.26
C PHE A 74 -6.83 4.42 0.74
N LEU A 75 -7.96 5.07 1.03
CA LEU A 75 -9.20 4.37 1.37
C LEU A 75 -9.67 3.49 0.22
N ALA A 76 -9.67 4.01 -1.01
CA ALA A 76 -10.09 3.26 -2.19
C ALA A 76 -9.17 2.05 -2.45
N ILE A 77 -7.84 2.22 -2.32
CA ILE A 77 -6.85 1.15 -2.46
C ILE A 77 -7.08 0.08 -1.37
N GLY A 78 -7.22 0.48 -0.11
CA GLY A 78 -7.44 -0.47 0.98
C GLY A 78 -8.74 -1.25 0.86
N LEU A 79 -9.84 -0.57 0.54
CA LEU A 79 -11.15 -1.21 0.37
C LEU A 79 -11.18 -2.13 -0.86
N SER A 80 -10.63 -1.68 -1.98
CA SER A 80 -10.55 -2.52 -3.20
C SER A 80 -9.63 -3.73 -3.01
N GLY A 81 -8.57 -3.62 -2.20
CA GLY A 81 -7.71 -4.75 -1.84
C GLY A 81 -8.48 -5.85 -1.09
N TYR A 82 -9.27 -5.48 -0.09
CA TYR A 82 -10.15 -6.45 0.59
C TYR A 82 -11.25 -7.01 -0.31
N LEU A 83 -11.73 -6.24 -1.27
CA LEU A 83 -12.70 -6.73 -2.24
C LEU A 83 -12.08 -7.78 -3.17
N VAL A 84 -10.86 -7.55 -3.63
CA VAL A 84 -10.07 -8.54 -4.41
C VAL A 84 -9.89 -9.81 -3.61
N GLU A 85 -9.47 -9.70 -2.35
CA GLU A 85 -9.25 -10.84 -1.45
C GLU A 85 -10.54 -11.61 -1.19
N GLY A 86 -11.64 -10.93 -0.86
CA GLY A 86 -12.93 -11.57 -0.62
C GLY A 86 -13.46 -12.31 -1.85
N LEU A 87 -13.33 -11.72 -3.06
CA LEU A 87 -13.69 -12.40 -4.31
C LEU A 87 -12.78 -13.60 -4.61
N ARG A 88 -11.47 -13.50 -4.30
CA ARG A 88 -10.54 -14.63 -4.40
C ARG A 88 -11.01 -15.79 -3.52
N MET A 89 -11.32 -15.52 -2.27
CA MET A 89 -11.80 -16.53 -1.33
C MET A 89 -13.16 -17.11 -1.73
N ALA A 90 -14.04 -16.31 -2.31
CA ALA A 90 -15.35 -16.77 -2.76
C ALA A 90 -15.26 -17.83 -3.88
N TRP A 91 -14.29 -17.71 -4.80
CA TRP A 91 -14.13 -18.70 -5.88
C TRP A 91 -13.13 -19.82 -5.53
N GLN A 92 -12.06 -19.54 -4.77
CA GLN A 92 -11.08 -20.57 -4.38
C GLN A 92 -11.56 -21.46 -3.24
N GLN A 93 -12.48 -20.95 -2.40
CA GLN A 93 -13.01 -21.65 -1.23
C GLN A 93 -11.93 -22.34 -0.38
N PRO A 94 -10.92 -21.59 0.10
CA PRO A 94 -9.84 -22.17 0.87
C PRO A 94 -10.39 -22.89 2.10
N THR A 95 -9.76 -24.02 2.49
CA THR A 95 -10.15 -24.81 3.65
C THR A 95 -9.06 -24.85 4.70
N GLY A 96 -9.42 -25.20 5.94
CA GLY A 96 -8.46 -25.37 7.03
C GLY A 96 -7.84 -24.04 7.52
N LEU A 97 -6.56 -24.07 7.86
CA LEU A 97 -5.84 -22.92 8.43
C LEU A 97 -5.80 -21.71 7.49
N ALA A 98 -5.67 -21.94 6.18
CA ALA A 98 -5.64 -20.85 5.18
C ALA A 98 -6.93 -20.02 5.21
N ALA A 99 -8.09 -20.65 5.42
CA ALA A 99 -9.35 -19.94 5.57
C ALA A 99 -9.41 -19.11 6.87
N GLN A 100 -8.87 -19.64 7.96
CA GLN A 100 -8.96 -18.99 9.29
C GLN A 100 -7.99 -17.80 9.43
N CYS A 101 -6.97 -17.73 8.61
CA CYS A 101 -5.91 -16.71 8.72
C CYS A 101 -6.22 -15.41 7.97
N SER A 102 -7.32 -15.34 7.23
CA SER A 102 -7.82 -14.10 6.63
C SER A 102 -9.28 -13.84 7.03
N PRO A 103 -9.54 -13.51 8.31
CA PRO A 103 -10.90 -13.36 8.81
C PRO A 103 -11.69 -12.25 8.11
N VAL A 104 -11.04 -11.16 7.72
CA VAL A 104 -11.69 -10.07 7.00
C VAL A 104 -11.99 -10.48 5.56
N GLY A 105 -11.04 -11.15 4.91
CA GLY A 105 -11.26 -11.74 3.58
C GLY A 105 -12.44 -12.70 3.56
N LEU A 106 -12.56 -13.58 4.57
CA LEU A 106 -13.72 -14.49 4.74
C LEU A 106 -15.05 -13.74 4.94
N TRP A 107 -15.04 -12.71 5.76
CA TRP A 107 -16.21 -11.90 5.98
C TRP A 107 -16.70 -11.23 4.70
N VAL A 108 -15.77 -10.65 3.92
CA VAL A 108 -16.07 -10.07 2.60
C VAL A 108 -16.51 -11.15 1.61
N ALA A 109 -15.88 -12.34 1.61
CA ALA A 109 -16.27 -13.47 0.77
C ALA A 109 -17.74 -13.91 1.03
N GLY A 110 -18.20 -13.79 2.27
CA GLY A 110 -19.59 -14.06 2.66
C GLY A 110 -20.61 -13.22 1.88
N TRP A 111 -20.26 -12.02 1.44
CA TRP A 111 -21.14 -11.16 0.62
C TRP A 111 -21.36 -11.73 -0.79
N PHE A 112 -20.47 -12.60 -1.24
CA PHE A 112 -20.48 -13.22 -2.57
C PHE A 112 -20.87 -14.70 -2.55
N SER A 113 -21.36 -15.20 -1.41
CA SER A 113 -21.70 -16.62 -1.22
C SER A 113 -22.76 -17.18 -2.18
N GLY A 114 -23.56 -16.29 -2.79
CA GLY A 114 -24.56 -16.66 -3.80
C GLY A 114 -24.02 -16.68 -5.25
N MET A 115 -22.76 -16.34 -5.48
CA MET A 115 -22.17 -16.31 -6.81
C MET A 115 -21.71 -17.72 -7.23
N THR A 116 -21.83 -18.02 -8.54
CA THR A 116 -21.18 -19.22 -9.09
C THR A 116 -19.67 -19.02 -9.14
N GLU A 117 -18.89 -20.11 -9.08
CA GLU A 117 -17.43 -20.06 -9.16
C GLU A 117 -16.96 -19.25 -10.39
N ALA A 118 -17.56 -19.49 -11.56
CA ALA A 118 -17.21 -18.78 -12.79
C ALA A 118 -17.48 -17.27 -12.69
N SER A 119 -18.61 -16.86 -12.09
CA SER A 119 -18.93 -15.43 -11.93
C SER A 119 -18.03 -14.76 -10.88
N ALA A 120 -17.73 -15.44 -9.78
CA ALA A 120 -16.82 -14.93 -8.75
C ALA A 120 -15.40 -14.76 -9.30
N ARG A 121 -14.90 -15.71 -10.11
CA ARG A 121 -13.61 -15.63 -10.78
C ARG A 121 -13.54 -14.46 -11.76
N SER A 122 -14.58 -14.27 -12.58
CA SER A 122 -14.65 -13.16 -13.54
C SER A 122 -14.70 -11.81 -12.82
N ALA A 123 -15.50 -11.70 -11.74
CA ALA A 123 -15.58 -10.51 -10.92
C ALA A 123 -14.23 -10.22 -10.21
N HIS A 124 -13.57 -11.27 -9.68
CA HIS A 124 -12.23 -11.14 -9.10
C HIS A 124 -11.24 -10.55 -10.10
N LEU A 125 -11.19 -11.08 -11.33
CA LEU A 125 -10.28 -10.57 -12.35
C LEU A 125 -10.56 -9.11 -12.71
N ALA A 126 -11.83 -8.74 -12.86
CA ALA A 126 -12.22 -7.36 -13.15
C ALA A 126 -11.84 -6.39 -12.02
N VAL A 127 -12.13 -6.76 -10.76
CA VAL A 127 -11.79 -5.94 -9.59
C VAL A 127 -10.28 -5.89 -9.36
N TRP A 128 -9.56 -6.97 -9.62
CA TRP A 128 -8.10 -7.02 -9.56
C TRP A 128 -7.46 -6.01 -10.53
N TRP A 129 -7.91 -5.98 -11.80
CA TRP A 129 -7.43 -5.00 -12.77
C TRP A 129 -7.78 -3.57 -12.37
N ALA A 130 -8.99 -3.33 -11.87
CA ALA A 130 -9.39 -2.02 -11.38
C ALA A 130 -8.53 -1.56 -10.20
N HIS A 131 -8.24 -2.46 -9.25
CA HIS A 131 -7.33 -2.23 -8.14
C HIS A 131 -5.90 -1.93 -8.62
N ALA A 132 -5.37 -2.73 -9.55
CA ALA A 132 -4.04 -2.53 -10.11
C ALA A 132 -3.92 -1.15 -10.79
N ILE A 133 -4.89 -0.76 -11.61
CA ILE A 133 -4.93 0.58 -12.25
C ILE A 133 -4.97 1.68 -11.20
N LEU A 134 -5.78 1.52 -10.16
CA LEU A 134 -5.87 2.48 -9.06
C LEU A 134 -4.53 2.63 -8.33
N VAL A 135 -3.85 1.52 -8.01
CA VAL A 135 -2.55 1.51 -7.33
C VAL A 135 -1.47 2.14 -8.20
N PHE A 136 -1.35 1.72 -9.47
CA PHE A 136 -0.36 2.29 -10.39
C PHE A 136 -0.63 3.77 -10.68
N GLY A 137 -1.89 4.16 -10.85
CA GLY A 137 -2.28 5.56 -10.99
C GLY A 137 -1.89 6.40 -9.77
N PHE A 138 -2.11 5.85 -8.57
CA PHE A 138 -1.67 6.50 -7.34
C PHE A 138 -0.14 6.64 -7.27
N ILE A 139 0.62 5.57 -7.55
CA ILE A 139 2.09 5.61 -7.57
C ILE A 139 2.59 6.66 -8.58
N ALA A 140 2.03 6.69 -9.78
CA ALA A 140 2.38 7.67 -10.81
C ALA A 140 2.05 9.12 -10.37
N SER A 141 1.08 9.31 -9.47
CA SER A 141 0.72 10.62 -8.94
C SER A 141 1.63 11.12 -7.81
N VAL A 142 2.42 10.24 -7.17
CA VAL A 142 3.29 10.60 -6.02
C VAL A 142 4.20 11.79 -6.29
N PRO A 143 4.88 11.91 -7.46
CA PRO A 143 5.73 13.06 -7.76
C PRO A 143 4.98 14.40 -7.80
N TYR A 144 3.68 14.37 -8.07
CA TYR A 144 2.82 15.55 -8.17
C TYR A 144 2.10 15.88 -6.86
N THR A 145 2.31 15.06 -5.83
CA THR A 145 1.69 15.21 -4.51
C THR A 145 2.74 15.54 -3.45
N ARG A 146 2.28 15.89 -2.26
CA ARG A 146 3.18 16.08 -1.11
C ARG A 146 3.87 14.79 -0.64
N LEU A 147 3.42 13.63 -1.13
CA LEU A 147 4.04 12.35 -0.78
C LEU A 147 5.46 12.20 -1.34
N LEU A 148 5.86 13.03 -2.29
CA LEU A 148 7.23 13.01 -2.80
C LEU A 148 8.26 13.18 -1.67
N HIS A 149 7.96 13.96 -0.63
CA HIS A 149 8.89 14.16 0.49
C HIS A 149 9.16 12.87 1.29
N THR A 150 8.24 11.89 1.29
CA THR A 150 8.45 10.60 1.96
C THR A 150 9.53 9.76 1.29
N ILE A 151 9.77 10.00 0.00
CA ILE A 151 10.85 9.37 -0.77
C ILE A 151 12.07 10.28 -0.79
N ALA A 152 11.88 11.55 -1.12
CA ALA A 152 12.97 12.52 -1.26
C ALA A 152 13.68 12.80 0.09
N GLY A 153 12.95 12.79 1.21
CA GLY A 153 13.53 13.03 2.54
C GLY A 153 14.57 11.99 2.94
N PRO A 154 14.25 10.69 2.98
CA PRO A 154 15.21 9.64 3.26
C PRO A 154 16.38 9.61 2.27
N LEU A 155 16.12 9.80 0.97
CA LEU A 155 17.17 9.86 -0.05
C LEU A 155 18.11 11.04 0.19
N ASN A 156 17.56 12.22 0.49
CA ASN A 156 18.37 13.40 0.78
C ASN A 156 19.23 13.19 2.05
N LEU A 157 18.67 12.54 3.06
CA LEU A 157 19.43 12.21 4.28
C LEU A 157 20.52 11.16 3.99
N PHE A 158 20.24 10.16 3.17
CA PHE A 158 21.21 9.14 2.78
C PHE A 158 22.39 9.72 1.98
N PHE A 159 22.13 10.67 1.08
CA PHE A 159 23.16 11.34 0.29
C PHE A 159 23.73 12.59 0.95
N ALA A 160 23.24 12.97 2.14
CA ALA A 160 23.78 14.11 2.86
C ALA A 160 25.25 13.84 3.29
N LYS A 161 26.11 14.83 3.08
CA LYS A 161 27.49 14.74 3.56
C LYS A 161 27.50 14.73 5.10
N PRO A 162 28.22 13.82 5.76
CA PRO A 162 28.26 13.73 7.22
C PRO A 162 28.89 14.98 7.89
N GLU A 163 29.54 15.84 7.12
CA GLU A 163 30.23 17.07 7.58
C GLU A 163 29.32 18.30 7.59
N LEU A 164 28.00 18.14 7.50
CA LEU A 164 26.99 19.21 7.57
C LEU A 164 26.94 19.93 8.93
N GLY A 165 28.01 20.42 9.41
CA GLY A 165 28.10 21.15 10.67
C GLY A 165 29.48 21.80 10.88
N LEU A 166 30.43 21.50 10.02
CA LEU A 166 31.70 22.21 9.98
C LEU A 166 31.50 23.54 9.24
N MET A 167 31.26 24.59 10.00
CA MET A 167 31.41 25.96 9.47
C MET A 167 32.88 26.12 9.08
N THR A 168 33.19 26.22 7.80
CA THR A 168 34.48 26.70 7.33
C THR A 168 34.53 28.19 7.70
N PRO A 169 35.44 28.63 8.59
CA PRO A 169 35.56 30.04 8.88
C PRO A 169 35.97 30.76 7.58
N ILE A 170 35.20 31.77 7.18
CA ILE A 170 35.54 32.64 6.07
C ILE A 170 36.77 33.42 6.51
N THR A 171 37.89 33.24 5.82
CA THR A 171 39.11 33.99 6.13
C THR A 171 39.00 35.41 5.54
N MET A 172 39.60 36.40 6.22
CA MET A 172 39.58 37.80 5.76
C MET A 172 40.13 37.95 4.34
N GLU A 173 41.01 37.06 3.94
CA GLU A 173 41.58 36.98 2.58
C GLU A 173 40.54 36.59 1.49
N GLU A 174 39.52 35.82 1.87
CA GLU A 174 38.40 35.45 0.96
C GLU A 174 37.39 36.59 0.81
N VAL A 175 37.23 37.40 1.84
CA VAL A 175 36.36 38.58 1.82
C VAL A 175 36.99 39.67 0.93
N GLU A 176 38.32 39.89 1.05
CA GLU A 176 39.04 40.88 0.27
C GLU A 176 39.13 40.56 -1.24
N LYS A 177 39.04 39.26 -1.61
CA LYS A 177 38.98 38.81 -3.01
C LYS A 177 37.58 38.89 -3.64
N SER A 178 36.57 39.14 -2.83
CA SER A 178 35.15 39.23 -3.28
C SER A 178 34.69 40.68 -3.52
N GLU A 179 35.47 41.66 -3.13
CA GLU A 179 35.30 43.07 -3.48
C GLU A 179 36.09 43.45 -4.75
#